data_02c08b53e9bdb07d0abeb80e7dad210a
#
_entry.id   02c08b53e9bdb07d0abeb80e7dad210a
#
_cell.length_a   1.000
_cell.length_b   1.000
_cell.length_c   1.000
_cell.angle_alpha   90.00
_cell.angle_beta   90.00
_cell.angle_gamma   90.00
#
_symmetry.space_group_name_H-M   'P 1'
#
loop_
_entity.id
_entity.type
_entity.pdbx_description
1 polymer ?
#
loop_
_entity_poly.entity_id
_entity_poly.type
_entity_poly.pdbx_seq_one_letter_code
_entity_poly.pdbx_strand_id
1 'polypeptide(L)' 'MTEHYGLIGYPLGHSFSVRFFSEKFEKEGIAAVYTNYEIVKAEDLLDIVQDPQLRGLN' A
#
# COMPACT_ATOMS: atom_id res chain seq x y z
N MET A 1 -5.97 -0.70 15.55
CA MET A 1 -5.90 0.16 14.37
C MET A 1 -5.32 -0.61 13.19
N THR A 2 -5.84 -0.35 12.00
CA THR A 2 -5.37 -1.02 10.79
C THR A 2 -4.10 -0.35 10.28
N GLU A 3 -3.05 -1.12 10.07
CA GLU A 3 -1.82 -0.62 9.49
C GLU A 3 -1.91 -0.63 7.96
N HIS A 4 -1.30 0.37 7.33
CA HIS A 4 -1.30 0.51 5.89
C HIS A 4 0.08 0.26 5.31
N TYR A 5 0.13 -0.54 4.25
CA TYR A 5 1.32 -0.80 3.45
C TYR A 5 0.98 -0.56 1.99
N GLY A 6 1.96 -0.29 1.17
CA GLY A 6 1.67 -0.03 -0.22
C GLY A 6 2.82 -0.14 -1.19
N LEU A 7 2.46 -0.15 -2.45
CA LEU A 7 3.38 -0.12 -3.58
C LEU A 7 3.19 1.20 -4.32
N ILE A 8 4.28 1.89 -4.57
CA ILE A 8 4.27 3.16 -5.30
C ILE A 8 4.77 2.94 -6.71
N GLY A 9 4.08 3.54 -7.68
CA GLY A 9 4.51 3.49 -9.06
C GLY A 9 3.43 3.96 -10.02
N TYR A 10 3.76 3.94 -11.30
CA TYR A 10 2.79 4.29 -12.33
C TYR A 10 3.30 3.79 -13.68
N PRO A 11 2.46 3.07 -14.42
CA PRO A 11 1.16 2.50 -14.00
C PRO A 11 1.35 1.22 -13.16
N LEU A 12 0.38 0.94 -12.29
CA LEU A 12 0.40 -0.25 -11.45
C LEU A 12 -0.73 -1.25 -11.77
N GLY A 13 -1.34 -1.13 -12.93
CA GLY A 13 -2.54 -1.84 -13.36
C GLY A 13 -2.75 -3.26 -12.83
N HIS A 14 -1.73 -4.11 -12.91
CA HIS A 14 -1.80 -5.46 -12.38
C HIS A 14 -0.71 -5.64 -11.34
N SER A 15 -1.06 -5.47 -10.08
CA SER A 15 -0.09 -5.62 -9.02
C SER A 15 -0.25 -6.98 -8.34
N PHE A 16 0.72 -7.84 -8.55
CA PHE A 16 0.82 -9.10 -7.84
C PHE A 16 0.97 -8.86 -6.33
N SER A 17 1.69 -7.80 -5.96
CA SER A 17 1.96 -7.51 -4.55
C SER A 17 0.71 -7.24 -3.73
N VAL A 18 -0.25 -6.49 -4.29
CA VAL A 18 -1.50 -6.21 -3.57
C VAL A 18 -2.23 -7.51 -3.24
N ARG A 19 -2.36 -8.37 -4.22
CA ARG A 19 -3.06 -9.64 -4.04
C ARG A 19 -2.32 -10.54 -3.06
N PHE A 20 -1.01 -10.65 -3.23
CA PHE A 20 -0.18 -11.50 -2.39
C PHE A 20 -0.24 -11.09 -0.92
N PHE A 21 -0.01 -9.81 -0.65
CA PHE A 21 0.02 -9.33 0.73
C PHE A 21 -1.37 -9.26 1.35
N SER A 22 -2.39 -8.94 0.58
CA SER A 22 -3.76 -8.93 1.09
C SER A 22 -4.19 -10.32 1.54
N GLU A 23 -3.90 -11.34 0.74
CA GLU A 23 -4.20 -12.72 1.11
C GLU A 23 -3.39 -13.17 2.32
N LYS A 24 -2.12 -12.76 2.39
CA LYS A 24 -1.27 -13.10 3.51
C LYS A 24 -1.75 -12.47 4.81
N PHE A 25 -2.12 -11.20 4.77
CA PHE A 25 -2.64 -10.51 5.95
C PHE A 25 -3.92 -11.17 6.45
N GLU A 26 -4.82 -11.51 5.53
CA GLU A 26 -6.06 -12.19 5.91
C GLU A 26 -5.79 -13.56 6.52
N LYS A 27 -4.92 -14.34 5.89
CA LYS A 27 -4.61 -15.68 6.33
C LYS A 27 -3.96 -15.71 7.70
N GLU A 28 -3.10 -14.74 7.98
CA GLU A 28 -2.38 -14.67 9.25
C GLU A 28 -3.10 -13.83 10.31
N GLY A 29 -4.27 -13.31 9.98
CA GLY A 29 -5.06 -12.51 10.92
C GLY A 29 -4.42 -11.17 11.27
N ILE A 30 -3.65 -10.60 10.35
CA ILE A 30 -2.97 -9.33 10.56
C ILE A 30 -3.92 -8.18 10.18
N ALA A 31 -4.09 -7.23 11.09
CA ALA A 31 -4.92 -6.04 10.83
C ALA A 31 -4.15 -5.02 9.99
N ALA A 32 -4.04 -5.29 8.69
CA ALA A 32 -3.31 -4.45 7.76
C ALA A 32 -3.94 -4.48 6.38
N VAL A 33 -3.68 -3.42 5.61
CA VAL A 33 -4.15 -3.29 4.24
C VAL A 33 -2.97 -2.97 3.33
N TYR A 34 -2.92 -3.60 2.17
CA TYR A 34 -1.91 -3.32 1.15
C TYR A 34 -2.58 -2.65 -0.03
N THR A 35 -2.06 -1.51 -0.45
CA THR A 35 -2.68 -0.66 -1.46
C THR A 35 -1.69 -0.29 -2.56
N ASN A 36 -2.16 -0.23 -3.80
CA ASN A 36 -1.41 0.36 -4.90
C ASN A 36 -1.60 1.87 -4.86
N TYR A 37 -0.49 2.59 -4.74
CA TYR A 37 -0.50 4.05 -4.85
C TYR A 37 0.08 4.44 -6.20
N GLU A 38 -0.79 4.69 -7.17
CA GLU A 38 -0.36 5.15 -8.48
C GLU A 38 -0.14 6.65 -8.43
N ILE A 39 1.12 7.06 -8.50
CA ILE A 39 1.46 8.47 -8.44
C ILE A 39 2.20 8.89 -9.71
N VAL A 40 1.78 10.00 -10.29
CA VAL A 40 2.42 10.58 -11.48
C VAL A 40 3.39 11.69 -11.07
N LYS A 41 3.07 12.40 -10.01
CA LYS A 41 3.85 13.53 -9.54
C LYS A 41 4.44 13.24 -8.16
N ALA A 42 5.68 13.68 -7.94
CA ALA A 42 6.33 13.48 -6.64
C ALA A 42 5.57 14.11 -5.48
N GLU A 43 4.86 15.19 -5.71
CA GLU A 43 4.08 15.86 -4.67
C GLU A 43 2.93 15.00 -4.15
N ASP A 44 2.44 14.05 -4.95
CA ASP A 44 1.40 13.13 -4.53
C ASP A 44 1.90 12.19 -3.43
N LEU A 45 3.20 11.93 -3.41
CA LEU A 45 3.81 11.11 -2.38
C LEU A 45 3.70 11.76 -0.99
N LEU A 46 3.73 13.08 -0.93
CA LEU A 46 3.59 13.80 0.34
C LEU A 46 2.26 13.52 1.02
N ASP A 47 1.18 13.41 0.23
CA ASP A 47 -0.14 13.09 0.78
C ASP A 47 -0.17 11.67 1.34
N ILE A 48 0.49 10.74 0.65
CA ILE A 48 0.53 9.35 1.07
C ILE A 48 1.28 9.19 2.39
N VAL A 49 2.44 9.84 2.52
CA VAL A 49 3.26 9.69 3.72
C VAL A 49 2.70 10.41 4.94
N GLN A 50 1.68 11.24 4.75
CA GLN A 50 1.00 11.89 5.86
C GLN A 50 -0.01 10.97 6.57
N ASP A 51 -0.29 9.81 5.99
CA ASP A 51 -1.17 8.83 6.62
C ASP A 51 -0.50 8.30 7.91
N PRO A 52 -1.11 8.56 9.10
CA PRO A 52 -0.50 8.13 10.35
C PRO A 52 -0.48 6.61 10.52
N GLN A 53 -1.22 5.88 9.71
CA GLN A 53 -1.28 4.43 9.79
C GLN A 53 -0.37 3.75 8.79
N LEU A 54 0.32 4.52 7.93
CA LEU A 54 1.25 3.98 6.96
C LEU A 54 2.49 3.42 7.65
N ARG A 55 2.83 2.17 7.34
CA ARG A 55 3.96 1.47 7.93
C ARG A 55 5.04 1.11 6.94
N GLY A 56 4.72 0.98 5.68
CA GLY A 56 5.72 0.66 4.67
C GLY A 56 5.26 0.92 3.26
N LEU A 57 6.24 1.26 2.41
CA LEU A 57 6.05 1.49 0.98
C LEU A 57 7.19 0.82 0.21
N ASN A 58 6.85 0.32 -0.95
CA ASN A 58 7.83 -0.19 -1.92
C ASN A 58 7.87 0.66 -3.18
#